data_725b1d889dd36552dad9a6d7cb30c8ad
#
_entry.id   725b1d889dd36552dad9a6d7cb30c8ad
#
_cell.length_a   1.000
_cell.length_b   1.000
_cell.length_c   1.000
_cell.angle_alpha   90.00
_cell.angle_beta   90.00
_cell.angle_gamma   90.00
#
_symmetry.space_group_name_H-M   'P 1'
#
loop_
_entity.id
_entity.type
_entity.pdbx_description
1 polymer ?
#
loop_
_entity_poly.entity_id
_entity_poly.type
_entity_poly.pdbx_seq_one_letter_code
_entity_poly.pdbx_strand_id
1 'polypeptide(L)'
;MSPNYRGNPRAVRELVRADGVHRDLYINEEIFALEQEHFFANTWNYVGHDSQVPAAGDYITTDLAGQPLLLVRQSDGSVRVLKNRCAHKGSRLVSAPSGSAGKYFRCPYHAWVYRIDGSLQSVPLKKGYDEIGRAHV
;
A
#
# COMPACT_ATOMS: atom_id res chain seq x y z
N MET A 1 -1.25 21.66 -28.13
CA MET A 1 -1.87 21.51 -26.80
C MET A 1 -2.07 20.02 -26.56
N SER A 2 -1.53 19.47 -25.48
CA SER A 2 -1.83 18.08 -25.09
C SER A 2 -3.32 17.97 -24.77
N PRO A 3 -4.00 16.90 -25.20
CA PRO A 3 -5.40 16.72 -24.89
C PRO A 3 -5.58 16.63 -23.35
N ASN A 4 -6.62 17.29 -22.84
CA ASN A 4 -7.02 17.18 -21.45
C ASN A 4 -7.92 15.95 -21.29
N TYR A 5 -7.47 14.92 -20.56
CA TYR A 5 -8.20 13.68 -20.34
C TYR A 5 -9.01 13.71 -19.03
N ARG A 6 -8.56 14.48 -18.03
CA ARG A 6 -9.25 14.60 -16.74
C ARG A 6 -10.62 15.26 -16.91
N GLY A 7 -11.66 14.55 -16.48
CA GLY A 7 -13.05 15.01 -16.66
C GLY A 7 -13.62 14.85 -18.08
N ASN A 8 -12.87 14.22 -19.00
CA ASN A 8 -13.31 13.97 -20.36
C ASN A 8 -13.28 12.48 -20.72
N PRO A 9 -14.27 11.70 -20.24
CA PRO A 9 -14.32 10.25 -20.50
C PRO A 9 -14.44 9.89 -21.98
N ARG A 10 -14.97 10.81 -22.82
CA ARG A 10 -15.05 10.59 -24.26
C ARG A 10 -13.65 10.58 -24.88
N ALA A 11 -12.80 11.56 -24.56
CA ALA A 11 -11.43 11.61 -25.04
C ALA A 11 -10.62 10.37 -24.62
N VAL A 12 -10.85 9.86 -23.38
CA VAL A 12 -10.20 8.62 -22.93
C VAL A 12 -10.68 7.41 -23.75
N ARG A 13 -11.97 7.30 -24.04
CA ARG A 13 -12.51 6.18 -24.86
C ARG A 13 -11.97 6.20 -26.31
N GLU A 14 -11.75 7.38 -26.86
CA GLU A 14 -11.22 7.53 -28.22
C GLU A 14 -9.74 7.10 -28.35
N LEU A 15 -9.04 6.87 -27.22
CA LEU A 15 -7.69 6.29 -27.20
C LEU A 15 -7.66 4.81 -27.58
N VAL A 16 -8.79 4.11 -27.48
CA VAL A 16 -8.92 2.69 -27.84
C VAL A 16 -9.82 2.58 -29.05
N ARG A 17 -9.31 1.97 -30.10
CA ARG A 17 -10.01 1.72 -31.39
C ARG A 17 -10.01 0.24 -31.69
N ALA A 18 -10.86 -0.18 -32.63
CA ALA A 18 -10.94 -1.59 -33.03
C ALA A 18 -9.63 -2.14 -33.64
N ASP A 19 -8.83 -1.25 -34.23
CA ASP A 19 -7.59 -1.55 -34.95
C ASP A 19 -6.31 -1.16 -34.18
N GLY A 20 -6.45 -0.56 -33.01
CA GLY A 20 -5.28 -0.15 -32.23
C GLY A 20 -5.57 0.72 -31.02
N VAL A 21 -4.51 1.05 -30.33
CA VAL A 21 -4.51 1.93 -29.14
C VAL A 21 -3.63 3.15 -29.40
N HIS A 22 -4.08 4.30 -28.94
CA HIS A 22 -3.29 5.51 -29.03
C HIS A 22 -2.11 5.46 -28.07
N ARG A 23 -0.94 5.96 -28.46
CA ARG A 23 0.29 5.95 -27.67
C ARG A 23 0.15 6.63 -26.29
N ASP A 24 -0.76 7.58 -26.14
CA ASP A 24 -0.98 8.32 -24.90
C ASP A 24 -1.42 7.41 -23.75
N LEU A 25 -2.03 6.25 -24.04
CA LEU A 25 -2.31 5.24 -23.00
C LEU A 25 -1.05 4.73 -22.28
N TYR A 26 0.12 4.84 -22.91
CA TYR A 26 1.39 4.32 -22.38
C TYR A 26 2.33 5.40 -21.88
N ILE A 27 2.18 6.65 -22.32
CA ILE A 27 3.18 7.69 -22.07
C ILE A 27 2.61 9.00 -21.51
N ASN A 28 1.28 9.14 -21.40
CA ASN A 28 0.67 10.38 -20.93
C ASN A 28 0.51 10.36 -19.40
N GLU A 29 1.12 11.34 -18.74
CA GLU A 29 1.11 11.43 -17.26
C GLU A 29 -0.29 11.62 -16.69
N GLU A 30 -1.20 12.32 -17.42
CA GLU A 30 -2.57 12.50 -16.95
C GLU A 30 -3.36 11.19 -17.01
N ILE A 31 -3.16 10.38 -18.07
CA ILE A 31 -3.74 9.03 -18.17
C ILE A 31 -3.19 8.15 -17.05
N PHE A 32 -1.87 8.17 -16.82
CA PHE A 32 -1.27 7.43 -15.72
C PHE A 32 -1.85 7.82 -14.35
N ALA A 33 -2.06 9.12 -14.11
CA ALA A 33 -2.69 9.58 -12.88
C ALA A 33 -4.15 9.10 -12.74
N LEU A 34 -4.91 9.07 -13.83
CA LEU A 34 -6.27 8.53 -13.86
C LEU A 34 -6.29 7.01 -13.60
N GLU A 35 -5.33 6.26 -14.13
CA GLU A 35 -5.17 4.82 -13.84
C GLU A 35 -4.88 4.57 -12.36
N GLN A 36 -3.98 5.36 -11.74
CA GLN A 36 -3.70 5.26 -10.32
C GLN A 36 -4.96 5.48 -9.48
N GLU A 37 -5.73 6.52 -9.81
CA GLU A 37 -6.92 6.93 -9.05
C GLU A 37 -8.12 6.00 -9.27
N HIS A 38 -8.37 5.58 -10.49
CA HIS A 38 -9.61 4.90 -10.87
C HIS A 38 -9.46 3.42 -11.13
N PHE A 39 -8.30 2.97 -11.59
CA PHE A 39 -8.05 1.57 -11.88
C PHE A 39 -7.37 0.87 -10.71
N PHE A 40 -6.12 1.22 -10.39
CA PHE A 40 -5.36 0.52 -9.35
C PHE A 40 -5.98 0.64 -7.95
N ALA A 41 -6.62 1.76 -7.63
CA ALA A 41 -7.28 1.93 -6.34
C ALA A 41 -8.60 1.13 -6.20
N ASN A 42 -9.19 0.67 -7.30
CA ASN A 42 -10.55 0.10 -7.32
C ASN A 42 -10.64 -1.30 -7.93
N THR A 43 -9.52 -1.93 -8.26
CA THR A 43 -9.49 -3.28 -8.84
C THR A 43 -8.68 -4.24 -7.98
N TRP A 44 -8.77 -5.53 -8.29
CA TRP A 44 -7.88 -6.53 -7.72
C TRP A 44 -6.48 -6.39 -8.32
N ASN A 45 -5.49 -6.30 -7.44
CA ASN A 45 -4.10 -6.16 -7.83
C ASN A 45 -3.26 -7.28 -7.23
N TYR A 46 -2.31 -7.79 -8.02
CA TYR A 46 -1.32 -8.71 -7.51
C TYR A 46 -0.29 -7.95 -6.65
N VAL A 47 -0.11 -8.35 -5.40
CA VAL A 47 0.85 -7.74 -4.46
C VAL A 47 1.95 -8.68 -4.02
N GLY A 48 1.82 -9.99 -4.28
CA GLY A 48 2.80 -11.01 -3.92
C GLY A 48 2.18 -12.39 -3.84
N HIS A 49 3.02 -13.40 -3.60
CA HIS A 49 2.62 -14.80 -3.42
C HIS A 49 2.91 -15.23 -1.99
N ASP A 50 2.08 -16.11 -1.44
CA ASP A 50 2.17 -16.55 -0.04
C ASP A 50 3.45 -17.31 0.29
N SER A 51 4.08 -17.95 -0.69
CA SER A 51 5.39 -18.61 -0.54
C SER A 51 6.54 -17.65 -0.25
N GLN A 52 6.36 -16.36 -0.48
CA GLN A 52 7.37 -15.33 -0.18
C GLN A 52 7.43 -15.01 1.33
N VAL A 53 6.42 -15.45 2.10
CA VAL A 53 6.31 -15.26 3.54
C VAL A 53 5.98 -16.60 4.21
N PRO A 54 6.92 -17.58 4.21
CA PRO A 54 6.65 -18.96 4.61
C PRO A 54 6.32 -19.16 6.09
N ALA A 55 6.89 -18.34 6.98
CA ALA A 55 6.74 -18.49 8.43
C ALA A 55 6.01 -17.29 9.05
N ALA A 56 5.30 -17.51 10.17
CA ALA A 56 4.62 -16.46 10.91
C ALA A 56 5.56 -15.30 11.27
N GLY A 57 5.15 -14.09 10.95
CA GLY A 57 5.95 -12.87 11.11
C GLY A 57 6.83 -12.52 9.92
N ASP A 58 6.99 -13.43 8.95
CA ASP A 58 7.69 -13.10 7.71
C ASP A 58 6.91 -12.06 6.91
N TYR A 59 7.64 -11.16 6.29
CA TYR A 59 7.06 -10.09 5.47
C TYR A 59 7.88 -9.83 4.21
N ILE A 60 7.21 -9.28 3.20
CA ILE A 60 7.82 -8.56 2.08
C ILE A 60 7.24 -7.15 2.00
N THR A 61 8.04 -6.21 1.46
CA THR A 61 7.56 -4.87 1.11
C THR A 61 7.29 -4.79 -0.38
N THR A 62 6.25 -4.06 -0.75
CA THR A 62 5.94 -3.73 -2.15
C THR A 62 5.32 -2.35 -2.21
N ASP A 63 5.27 -1.77 -3.38
CA ASP A 63 4.56 -0.51 -3.65
C ASP A 63 3.47 -0.79 -4.69
N LEU A 64 2.25 -0.34 -4.42
CA LEU A 64 1.14 -0.40 -5.36
C LEU A 64 0.51 0.98 -5.50
N ALA A 65 0.51 1.50 -6.70
CA ALA A 65 -0.06 2.82 -7.00
C ALA A 65 0.46 3.94 -6.07
N GLY A 66 1.77 3.91 -5.76
CA GLY A 66 2.40 4.86 -4.83
C GLY A 66 2.10 4.60 -3.34
N GLN A 67 1.37 3.53 -3.01
CA GLN A 67 1.12 3.12 -1.63
C GLN A 67 2.14 2.06 -1.20
N PRO A 68 2.97 2.34 -0.17
CA PRO A 68 3.85 1.33 0.39
C PRO A 68 3.04 0.30 1.17
N LEU A 69 3.26 -0.97 0.88
CA LEU A 69 2.55 -2.10 1.45
C LEU A 69 3.50 -3.10 2.11
N LEU A 70 2.95 -3.87 3.05
CA LEU A 70 3.56 -5.05 3.67
C LEU A 70 2.66 -6.25 3.42
N LEU A 71 3.18 -7.30 2.82
CA LEU A 71 2.56 -8.63 2.80
C LEU A 71 3.13 -9.40 3.98
N VAL A 72 2.29 -9.90 4.90
CA VAL A 72 2.73 -10.45 6.18
C VAL A 72 2.03 -11.77 6.49
N ARG A 73 2.80 -12.82 6.82
CA ARG A 73 2.26 -14.08 7.34
C ARG A 73 1.79 -13.89 8.79
N GLN A 74 0.55 -14.23 9.05
CA GLN A 74 -0.03 -14.17 10.38
C GLN A 74 0.25 -15.44 11.20
N SER A 75 0.02 -15.37 12.51
CA SER A 75 0.23 -16.52 13.41
C SER A 75 -0.75 -17.67 13.18
N ASP A 76 -1.90 -17.40 12.58
CA ASP A 76 -2.91 -18.39 12.20
C ASP A 76 -2.65 -19.01 10.80
N GLY A 77 -1.53 -18.65 10.16
CA GLY A 77 -1.16 -19.09 8.81
C GLY A 77 -1.78 -18.28 7.67
N SER A 78 -2.70 -17.37 7.94
CA SER A 78 -3.24 -16.47 6.92
C SER A 78 -2.19 -15.45 6.46
N VAL A 79 -2.44 -14.78 5.33
CA VAL A 79 -1.63 -13.68 4.82
C VAL A 79 -2.45 -12.41 4.83
N ARG A 80 -1.88 -11.32 5.32
CA ARG A 80 -2.50 -10.00 5.28
C ARG A 80 -1.64 -9.01 4.52
N VAL A 81 -2.30 -8.06 3.87
CA VAL A 81 -1.67 -6.89 3.26
C VAL A 81 -1.97 -5.69 4.15
N LEU A 82 -0.92 -5.03 4.61
CA LEU A 82 -0.98 -3.87 5.48
C LEU A 82 -0.38 -2.67 4.78
N LYS A 83 -0.80 -1.46 5.13
CA LYS A 83 -0.09 -0.25 4.72
C LYS A 83 1.24 -0.16 5.47
N ASN A 84 2.35 -0.06 4.75
CA ASN A 84 3.68 0.15 5.36
C ASN A 84 3.86 1.61 5.80
N ARG A 85 3.00 2.05 6.72
CA ARG A 85 2.92 3.44 7.14
C ARG A 85 2.48 3.56 8.59
N CYS A 86 3.28 4.24 9.42
CA CYS A 86 2.93 4.51 10.80
C CYS A 86 1.77 5.52 10.89
N ALA A 87 0.72 5.18 11.65
CA ALA A 87 -0.44 6.05 11.85
C ALA A 87 -0.12 7.35 12.61
N HIS A 88 1.03 7.44 13.29
CA HIS A 88 1.46 8.64 14.00
C HIS A 88 1.82 9.79 13.05
N LYS A 89 2.85 9.62 12.22
CA LYS A 89 3.35 10.65 11.30
C LYS A 89 3.74 10.10 9.91
N GLY A 90 3.14 9.00 9.50
CA GLY A 90 3.28 8.47 8.15
C GLY A 90 4.63 7.86 7.78
N SER A 91 5.55 7.69 8.74
CA SER A 91 6.84 7.05 8.50
C SER A 91 6.66 5.60 8.06
N ARG A 92 7.47 5.10 7.12
CA ARG A 92 7.52 3.66 6.80
C ARG A 92 7.91 2.88 8.05
N LEU A 93 7.21 1.78 8.31
CA LEU A 93 7.51 0.88 9.43
C LEU A 93 8.73 0.02 9.13
N VAL A 94 8.87 -0.40 7.88
CA VAL A 94 9.93 -1.26 7.41
C VAL A 94 10.45 -0.74 6.08
N SER A 95 11.78 -0.72 5.91
CA SER A 95 12.45 -0.32 4.66
C SER A 95 13.14 -1.49 3.96
N ALA A 96 13.39 -2.60 4.68
CA ALA A 96 13.96 -3.81 4.09
C ALA A 96 12.95 -4.46 3.11
N PRO A 97 13.40 -5.01 1.97
CA PRO A 97 12.51 -5.62 0.98
C PRO A 97 11.81 -6.88 1.51
N SER A 98 12.42 -7.60 2.44
CA SER A 98 11.87 -8.78 3.12
C SER A 98 12.53 -8.99 4.47
N GLY A 99 11.91 -9.80 5.33
CA GLY A 99 12.46 -10.17 6.62
C GLY A 99 11.42 -10.81 7.52
N SER A 100 11.72 -10.90 8.82
CA SER A 100 10.77 -11.35 9.84
C SER A 100 10.63 -10.30 10.94
N ALA A 101 9.40 -9.93 11.22
CA ALA A 101 9.03 -9.02 12.32
C ALA A 101 8.83 -9.78 13.65
N GLY A 102 8.87 -11.11 13.61
CA GLY A 102 8.43 -11.92 14.72
C GLY A 102 6.95 -11.65 15.05
N LYS A 103 6.68 -10.91 16.10
CA LYS A 103 5.30 -10.58 16.54
C LYS A 103 4.91 -9.12 16.31
N TYR A 104 5.89 -8.23 16.07
CA TYR A 104 5.65 -6.78 16.10
C TYR A 104 6.50 -6.03 15.08
N PHE A 105 5.91 -4.98 14.51
CA PHE A 105 6.61 -3.92 13.81
C PHE A 105 6.81 -2.74 14.76
N ARG A 106 8.03 -2.23 14.85
CA ARG A 106 8.34 -1.03 15.64
C ARG A 106 8.69 0.12 14.70
N CYS A 107 7.95 1.21 14.79
CA CYS A 107 8.22 2.41 14.01
C CYS A 107 9.62 2.96 14.35
N PRO A 108 10.50 3.17 13.36
CA PRO A 108 11.86 3.67 13.61
C PRO A 108 11.89 5.12 14.06
N TYR A 109 10.80 5.87 13.85
CA TYR A 109 10.76 7.31 14.15
C TYR A 109 10.43 7.58 15.62
N HIS A 110 9.26 7.13 16.12
CA HIS A 110 8.85 7.40 17.52
C HIS A 110 8.46 6.13 18.28
N ALA A 111 8.94 4.98 17.83
CA ALA A 111 8.82 3.70 18.52
C ALA A 111 7.37 3.23 18.80
N TRP A 112 6.37 3.69 18.02
CA TRP A 112 5.05 3.06 18.05
C TRP A 112 5.16 1.62 17.59
N VAL A 113 4.49 0.72 18.31
CA VAL A 113 4.57 -0.72 18.08
C VAL A 113 3.23 -1.25 17.57
N TYR A 114 3.28 -1.98 16.47
CA TYR A 114 2.12 -2.62 15.84
C TYR A 114 2.29 -4.13 15.86
N ARG A 115 1.20 -4.86 16.05
CA ARG A 115 1.19 -6.30 15.82
C ARG A 115 1.32 -6.62 14.34
N ILE A 116 1.64 -7.86 14.02
CA ILE A 116 1.73 -8.32 12.61
C ILE A 116 0.37 -8.28 11.88
N ASP A 117 -0.74 -8.15 12.59
CA ASP A 117 -2.07 -7.94 12.02
C ASP A 117 -2.40 -6.46 11.71
N GLY A 118 -1.47 -5.55 11.99
CA GLY A 118 -1.60 -4.10 11.79
C GLY A 118 -2.20 -3.34 12.97
N SER A 119 -2.67 -4.02 14.02
CA SER A 119 -3.24 -3.35 15.19
C SER A 119 -2.16 -2.68 16.05
N LEU A 120 -2.48 -1.50 16.60
CA LEU A 120 -1.59 -0.79 17.50
C LEU A 120 -1.45 -1.54 18.83
N GLN A 121 -0.21 -1.91 19.20
CA GLN A 121 0.10 -2.60 20.43
C GLN A 121 0.44 -1.64 21.56
N SER A 122 1.32 -0.68 21.29
CA SER A 122 1.77 0.27 22.30
C SER A 122 2.33 1.55 21.71
N VAL A 123 2.27 2.62 22.51
CA VAL A 123 2.85 3.92 22.21
C VAL A 123 3.69 4.38 23.38
N PRO A 124 4.85 5.01 23.17
CA PRO A 124 5.59 5.68 24.23
C PRO A 124 4.76 6.86 24.79
N LEU A 125 4.91 7.16 26.07
CA LEU A 125 4.27 8.30 26.73
C LEU A 125 2.75 8.33 26.56
N LYS A 126 2.08 7.21 26.80
CA LYS A 126 0.63 7.00 26.60
C LYS A 126 -0.25 8.12 27.20
N LYS A 127 0.19 8.75 28.30
CA LYS A 127 -0.54 9.86 28.97
C LYS A 127 -0.74 11.12 28.09
N GLY A 128 -0.02 11.25 26.97
CA GLY A 128 -0.19 12.35 26.01
C GLY A 128 -1.22 12.06 24.90
N TYR A 129 -1.90 10.90 24.97
CA TYR A 129 -2.79 10.43 23.90
C TYR A 129 -4.06 9.85 24.55
N ASP A 130 -5.00 10.72 24.95
CA ASP A 130 -6.19 10.32 25.71
C ASP A 130 -7.17 9.44 24.93
N GLU A 131 -7.15 9.51 23.60
CA GLU A 131 -7.97 8.65 22.74
C GLU A 131 -7.24 8.25 21.45
N ILE A 132 -6.21 7.45 21.55
CA ILE A 132 -5.72 6.77 20.36
C ILE A 132 -6.66 5.60 20.06
N GLY A 133 -7.62 5.82 19.20
CA GLY A 133 -8.40 4.77 18.58
C GLY A 133 -7.48 3.74 17.90
N ARG A 134 -8.00 2.57 17.59
CA ARG A 134 -7.27 1.50 16.89
C ARG A 134 -6.69 2.06 15.58
N ALA A 135 -5.41 2.43 15.60
CA ALA A 135 -4.70 2.76 14.39
C ALA A 135 -4.57 1.47 13.58
N HIS A 136 -5.29 1.37 12.49
CA HIS A 136 -5.12 0.30 11.52
C HIS A 136 -4.06 0.75 10.51
N VAL A 137 -3.05 -0.07 10.34
CA VAL A 137 -2.03 0.04 9.30
C VAL A 137 -2.43 -0.84 8.13
#